data_d815e25f347ada2bb3d8acf575d8784c
#
_entry.id   d815e25f347ada2bb3d8acf575d8784c
#
_cell.length_a   1.000
_cell.length_b   1.000
_cell.length_c   1.000
_cell.angle_alpha   90.00
_cell.angle_beta   90.00
_cell.angle_gamma   90.00
#
_symmetry.space_group_name_H-M   'P 1'
#
loop_
_entity.id
_entity.type
_entity.pdbx_description
1 polymer ?
#
loop_
_entity_poly.entity_id
_entity_poly.type
_entity_poly.pdbx_seq_one_letter_code
_entity_poly.pdbx_strand_id
1 'polypeptide(L)'
;MILSKVLNFTAICLILVSCGNSTKVKKVNFSISTNAEKNIISNEKTLELDILNPNSKPIDSVQFLMNNTPIDNPVVLDRFPLGEKMIKATIYYDGKKEVAIQKIIVVNNQAPKLYSYQVVNTYPHDITSYTQGLEFHNGILYESTGQYGESKLRAVDYRTGKVLKNISLLPSYFGEGLTVLKDKIYQLTWRENRGLIYDVNQFKAIGSFNYGQSKEG
;
A
#
# COMPACT_ATOMS: atom_id res chain seq x y z
N MET A 1 -79.33 -24.71 32.35
CA MET A 1 -79.32 -24.84 30.90
C MET A 1 -78.23 -23.90 30.40
N ILE A 2 -76.96 -24.32 30.40
CA ILE A 2 -75.89 -23.60 29.83
C ILE A 2 -74.90 -24.64 29.25
N LEU A 3 -74.73 -24.64 27.88
CA LEU A 3 -73.88 -25.49 27.12
C LEU A 3 -72.40 -25.08 27.29
N SER A 4 -71.56 -25.98 27.72
CA SER A 4 -70.09 -25.80 27.71
C SER A 4 -69.55 -26.14 26.32
N LYS A 5 -68.86 -25.21 25.68
CA LYS A 5 -68.10 -25.47 24.49
C LYS A 5 -66.68 -25.80 24.92
N VAL A 6 -66.25 -27.03 24.58
CA VAL A 6 -64.87 -27.47 24.70
C VAL A 6 -64.13 -27.00 23.46
N LEU A 7 -63.08 -26.20 23.66
CA LEU A 7 -62.19 -25.73 22.60
C LEU A 7 -60.95 -26.64 22.53
N ASN A 8 -60.88 -27.44 21.50
CA ASN A 8 -59.74 -28.27 21.21
C ASN A 8 -58.60 -27.38 20.70
N PHE A 9 -57.50 -27.31 21.44
CA PHE A 9 -56.28 -26.63 21.04
C PHE A 9 -55.31 -27.66 20.43
N THR A 10 -55.27 -27.74 19.11
CA THR A 10 -54.35 -28.61 18.37
C THR A 10 -53.01 -27.89 18.28
N ALA A 11 -52.03 -28.31 19.06
CA ALA A 11 -50.65 -27.80 18.98
C ALA A 11 -49.96 -28.36 17.71
N ILE A 12 -49.73 -27.50 16.74
CA ILE A 12 -48.89 -27.79 15.57
C ILE A 12 -47.44 -27.57 15.98
N CYS A 13 -46.71 -28.67 16.17
CA CYS A 13 -45.24 -28.66 16.28
C CYS A 13 -44.62 -28.35 14.93
N LEU A 14 -44.20 -27.12 14.72
CA LEU A 14 -43.31 -26.74 13.62
C LEU A 14 -41.88 -27.27 13.89
N ILE A 15 -41.52 -28.34 13.24
CA ILE A 15 -40.12 -28.81 13.21
C ILE A 15 -39.36 -27.91 12.28
N LEU A 16 -38.59 -26.97 12.85
CA LEU A 16 -37.60 -26.17 12.15
C LEU A 16 -36.43 -27.13 11.77
N VAL A 17 -36.42 -27.62 10.56
CA VAL A 17 -35.24 -28.26 9.97
C VAL A 17 -34.24 -27.15 9.67
N SER A 18 -33.35 -26.89 10.63
CA SER A 18 -32.17 -26.04 10.42
C SER A 18 -31.23 -26.81 9.48
N CYS A 19 -31.24 -26.45 8.20
CA CYS A 19 -30.15 -26.81 7.27
C CYS A 19 -28.90 -26.07 7.71
N GLY A 20 -28.13 -26.65 8.61
CA GLY A 20 -26.76 -26.24 8.89
C GLY A 20 -25.94 -26.45 7.63
N ASN A 21 -25.64 -25.36 6.91
CA ASN A 21 -24.60 -25.33 5.88
C ASN A 21 -23.26 -25.53 6.59
N SER A 22 -22.89 -26.79 6.82
CA SER A 22 -21.51 -27.11 7.21
C SER A 22 -20.65 -26.79 5.99
N THR A 23 -20.00 -25.62 6.00
CA THR A 23 -18.86 -25.32 5.13
C THR A 23 -17.82 -26.43 5.38
N LYS A 24 -17.81 -27.44 4.53
CA LYS A 24 -16.76 -28.47 4.54
C LYS A 24 -15.44 -27.72 4.34
N VAL A 25 -14.66 -27.56 5.41
CA VAL A 25 -13.29 -27.09 5.32
C VAL A 25 -12.59 -27.99 4.31
N LYS A 26 -12.22 -27.44 3.16
CA LYS A 26 -11.58 -28.20 2.08
C LYS A 26 -10.27 -28.73 2.65
N LYS A 27 -10.17 -30.05 2.78
CA LYS A 27 -8.96 -30.69 3.32
C LYS A 27 -7.82 -30.40 2.35
N VAL A 28 -6.90 -29.52 2.75
CA VAL A 28 -5.70 -29.20 1.98
C VAL A 28 -4.78 -30.40 2.01
N ASN A 29 -4.40 -30.92 0.84
CA ASN A 29 -3.51 -32.07 0.74
C ASN A 29 -2.04 -31.67 0.63
N PHE A 30 -1.77 -30.46 0.16
CA PHE A 30 -0.43 -29.99 -0.11
C PHE A 30 -0.22 -28.58 0.48
N SER A 31 1.01 -28.30 0.88
CA SER A 31 1.45 -26.95 1.24
C SER A 31 2.88 -26.73 0.74
N ILE A 32 3.30 -25.46 0.66
CA ILE A 32 4.66 -25.10 0.26
C ILE A 32 5.52 -24.97 1.53
N SER A 33 6.69 -25.58 1.52
CA SER A 33 7.77 -25.35 2.46
C SER A 33 8.90 -24.57 1.77
N THR A 34 9.63 -23.78 2.52
CA THR A 34 10.75 -22.99 2.00
C THR A 34 11.89 -22.96 3.00
N ASN A 35 13.09 -22.66 2.52
CA ASN A 35 14.26 -22.39 3.38
C ASN A 35 14.27 -20.96 3.96
N ALA A 36 13.20 -20.18 3.79
CA ALA A 36 13.06 -18.85 4.37
C ALA A 36 12.77 -18.95 5.87
N GLU A 37 13.64 -18.39 6.72
CA GLU A 37 13.45 -18.38 8.18
C GLU A 37 12.28 -17.48 8.58
N LYS A 38 11.27 -18.04 9.23
CA LYS A 38 10.03 -17.32 9.58
C LYS A 38 9.41 -16.58 8.38
N ASN A 39 9.53 -17.17 7.19
CA ASN A 39 9.11 -16.59 5.90
C ASN A 39 9.91 -15.34 5.47
N ILE A 40 11.11 -15.10 6.01
CA ILE A 40 11.99 -14.00 5.62
C ILE A 40 13.25 -14.58 5.00
N ILE A 41 13.68 -14.02 3.87
CA ILE A 41 14.88 -14.45 3.17
C ILE A 41 15.59 -13.25 2.55
N SER A 42 16.94 -13.25 2.61
CA SER A 42 17.75 -12.23 1.94
C SER A 42 17.74 -12.41 0.42
N ASN A 43 17.74 -11.29 -0.31
CA ASN A 43 17.81 -11.29 -1.78
C ASN A 43 19.09 -11.92 -2.36
N GLU A 44 20.14 -12.07 -1.58
CA GLU A 44 21.38 -12.76 -2.02
C GLU A 44 21.30 -14.28 -1.85
N LYS A 45 20.32 -14.78 -1.09
CA LYS A 45 20.12 -16.21 -0.92
C LYS A 45 19.28 -16.78 -2.04
N THR A 46 19.53 -18.04 -2.33
CA THR A 46 18.66 -18.82 -3.21
C THR A 46 17.46 -19.34 -2.42
N LEU A 47 16.27 -19.15 -2.96
CA LEU A 47 15.04 -19.68 -2.38
C LEU A 47 14.80 -21.10 -2.89
N GLU A 48 14.69 -22.03 -1.97
CA GLU A 48 14.34 -23.42 -2.24
C GLU A 48 12.86 -23.65 -1.87
N LEU A 49 12.15 -24.35 -2.73
CA LEU A 49 10.71 -24.62 -2.61
C LEU A 49 10.47 -26.12 -2.59
N ASP A 50 9.79 -26.61 -1.56
CA ASP A 50 9.35 -27.99 -1.45
C ASP A 50 7.84 -28.09 -1.28
N ILE A 51 7.27 -29.20 -1.72
CA ILE A 51 5.86 -29.52 -1.51
C ILE A 51 5.72 -30.48 -0.33
N LEU A 52 5.14 -29.99 0.76
CA LEU A 52 4.72 -30.86 1.85
C LEU A 52 3.50 -31.67 1.42
N ASN A 53 3.63 -32.98 1.48
CA ASN A 53 2.65 -33.96 1.02
C ASN A 53 2.35 -34.98 2.14
N PRO A 54 1.61 -34.59 3.18
CA PRO A 54 1.39 -35.42 4.37
C PRO A 54 0.61 -36.70 4.09
N ASN A 55 -0.08 -36.79 2.96
CA ASN A 55 -0.86 -37.95 2.58
C ASN A 55 -0.11 -38.87 1.58
N SER A 56 1.17 -38.63 1.31
CA SER A 56 2.04 -39.38 0.40
C SER A 56 1.41 -39.66 -0.97
N LYS A 57 0.65 -38.71 -1.52
CA LYS A 57 0.02 -38.86 -2.83
C LYS A 57 1.07 -38.79 -3.93
N PRO A 58 0.98 -39.62 -4.98
CA PRO A 58 1.84 -39.45 -6.14
C PRO A 58 1.63 -38.09 -6.77
N ILE A 59 2.72 -37.35 -6.98
CA ILE A 59 2.73 -36.03 -7.66
C ILE A 59 3.26 -36.25 -9.07
N ASP A 60 2.48 -35.82 -10.06
CA ASP A 60 2.86 -35.92 -11.47
C ASP A 60 3.78 -34.76 -11.87
N SER A 61 3.42 -33.55 -11.49
CA SER A 61 4.24 -32.35 -11.72
C SER A 61 3.84 -31.18 -10.80
N VAL A 62 4.74 -30.21 -10.67
CA VAL A 62 4.52 -28.97 -9.93
C VAL A 62 4.95 -27.79 -10.79
N GLN A 63 4.14 -26.75 -10.83
CA GLN A 63 4.47 -25.47 -11.44
C GLN A 63 4.49 -24.38 -10.36
N PHE A 64 5.60 -23.62 -10.29
CA PHE A 64 5.74 -22.52 -9.35
C PHE A 64 5.60 -21.17 -10.04
N LEU A 65 4.90 -20.25 -9.39
CA LEU A 65 4.82 -18.85 -9.77
C LEU A 65 5.19 -17.97 -8.56
N MET A 66 5.90 -16.87 -8.82
CA MET A 66 6.11 -15.79 -7.85
C MET A 66 5.42 -14.53 -8.37
N ASN A 67 4.46 -13.98 -7.63
CA ASN A 67 3.63 -12.86 -8.08
C ASN A 67 3.08 -13.03 -9.50
N ASN A 68 2.57 -14.23 -9.83
CA ASN A 68 2.04 -14.64 -11.14
C ASN A 68 3.09 -14.81 -12.27
N THR A 69 4.38 -14.64 -11.99
CA THR A 69 5.45 -14.91 -12.96
C THR A 69 6.00 -16.31 -12.74
N PRO A 70 6.14 -17.16 -13.78
CA PRO A 70 6.77 -18.47 -13.66
C PRO A 70 8.21 -18.35 -13.11
N ILE A 71 8.54 -19.28 -12.23
CA ILE A 71 9.87 -19.37 -11.62
C ILE A 71 10.39 -20.80 -11.66
N ASP A 72 11.70 -20.93 -11.78
CA ASP A 72 12.39 -22.19 -11.59
C ASP A 72 12.56 -22.50 -10.09
N ASN A 73 12.93 -23.71 -9.74
CA ASN A 73 13.28 -24.10 -8.39
C ASN A 73 14.62 -24.83 -8.41
N PRO A 74 15.65 -24.32 -7.73
CA PRO A 74 15.66 -23.16 -6.82
C PRO A 74 15.59 -21.79 -7.51
N VAL A 75 15.21 -20.74 -6.77
CA VAL A 75 15.01 -19.37 -7.27
C VAL A 75 16.12 -18.46 -6.83
N VAL A 76 16.77 -17.78 -7.76
CA VAL A 76 17.72 -16.69 -7.48
C VAL A 76 16.93 -15.40 -7.28
N LEU A 77 17.08 -14.76 -6.11
CA LEU A 77 16.22 -13.66 -5.66
C LEU A 77 16.72 -12.26 -6.02
N ASP A 78 17.96 -12.10 -6.47
CA ASP A 78 18.61 -10.81 -6.78
C ASP A 78 17.85 -9.97 -7.83
N ARG A 79 17.14 -10.65 -8.74
CA ARG A 79 16.35 -10.03 -9.82
C ARG A 79 14.93 -9.62 -9.39
N PHE A 80 14.52 -9.95 -8.17
CA PHE A 80 13.20 -9.61 -7.68
C PHE A 80 13.26 -8.39 -6.76
N PRO A 81 12.28 -7.47 -6.83
CA PRO A 81 12.18 -6.36 -5.88
C PRO A 81 12.09 -6.88 -4.44
N LEU A 82 12.54 -6.10 -3.46
CA LEU A 82 12.37 -6.41 -2.04
C LEU A 82 10.87 -6.39 -1.63
N GLY A 83 10.58 -6.88 -0.42
CA GLY A 83 9.24 -6.89 0.14
C GLY A 83 8.48 -8.20 -0.05
N GLU A 84 7.18 -8.19 0.22
CA GLU A 84 6.32 -9.39 0.18
C GLU A 84 6.26 -10.00 -1.23
N LYS A 85 6.37 -11.34 -1.27
CA LYS A 85 6.19 -12.15 -2.47
C LYS A 85 5.20 -13.25 -2.18
N MET A 86 4.28 -13.46 -3.11
CA MET A 86 3.34 -14.58 -3.09
C MET A 86 3.87 -15.70 -3.97
N ILE A 87 4.18 -16.84 -3.35
CA ILE A 87 4.54 -18.08 -4.06
C ILE A 87 3.26 -18.89 -4.24
N LYS A 88 3.00 -19.29 -5.46
CA LYS A 88 1.89 -20.16 -5.82
C LYS A 88 2.45 -21.43 -6.45
N ALA A 89 2.11 -22.59 -5.89
CA ALA A 89 2.38 -23.89 -6.49
C ALA A 89 1.07 -24.47 -7.05
N THR A 90 1.09 -24.90 -8.30
CA THR A 90 0.03 -25.72 -8.87
C THR A 90 0.55 -27.16 -8.93
N ILE A 91 -0.05 -28.04 -8.15
CA ILE A 91 0.34 -29.44 -8.01
C ILE A 91 -0.62 -30.29 -8.82
N TYR A 92 -0.11 -31.08 -9.74
CA TYR A 92 -0.85 -32.06 -10.54
C TYR A 92 -0.63 -33.44 -9.96
N TYR A 93 -1.71 -34.19 -9.72
CA TYR A 93 -1.68 -35.50 -9.13
C TYR A 93 -2.96 -36.26 -9.43
N ASP A 94 -2.88 -37.54 -9.75
CA ASP A 94 -4.05 -38.43 -9.95
C ASP A 94 -5.12 -37.80 -10.88
N GLY A 95 -4.68 -37.18 -12.00
CA GLY A 95 -5.57 -36.51 -12.95
C GLY A 95 -6.27 -35.26 -12.41
N LYS A 96 -5.89 -34.77 -11.22
CA LYS A 96 -6.42 -33.58 -10.55
C LYS A 96 -5.36 -32.49 -10.42
N LYS A 97 -5.78 -31.29 -10.00
CA LYS A 97 -4.86 -30.23 -9.61
C LYS A 97 -5.30 -29.57 -8.31
N GLU A 98 -4.33 -29.20 -7.51
CA GLU A 98 -4.51 -28.41 -6.28
C GLU A 98 -3.54 -27.22 -6.28
N VAL A 99 -3.93 -26.13 -5.64
CA VAL A 99 -3.11 -24.92 -5.53
C VAL A 99 -2.75 -24.70 -4.07
N ALA A 100 -1.46 -24.58 -3.80
CA ALA A 100 -0.92 -24.12 -2.53
C ALA A 100 -0.34 -22.71 -2.68
N ILE A 101 -0.44 -21.90 -1.62
CA ILE A 101 0.05 -20.54 -1.60
C ILE A 101 0.88 -20.34 -0.34
N GLN A 102 2.04 -19.69 -0.50
CA GLN A 102 2.94 -19.30 0.59
C GLN A 102 3.37 -17.85 0.37
N LYS A 103 3.39 -17.07 1.44
CA LYS A 103 3.96 -15.72 1.43
C LYS A 103 5.35 -15.74 2.04
N ILE A 104 6.27 -15.02 1.42
CA ILE A 104 7.60 -14.75 1.96
C ILE A 104 7.89 -13.26 1.86
N ILE A 105 8.88 -12.79 2.63
CA ILE A 105 9.39 -11.42 2.58
C ILE A 105 10.85 -11.48 2.15
N VAL A 106 11.14 -10.89 1.00
CA VAL A 106 12.51 -10.72 0.52
C VAL A 106 13.07 -9.42 1.09
N VAL A 107 14.18 -9.53 1.81
CA VAL A 107 14.86 -8.39 2.46
C VAL A 107 16.24 -8.17 1.85
N ASN A 108 16.78 -6.97 2.04
CA ASN A 108 18.17 -6.71 1.70
C ASN A 108 19.09 -7.47 2.67
N ASN A 109 20.25 -7.92 2.17
CA ASN A 109 21.31 -8.52 2.99
C ASN A 109 22.02 -7.52 3.90
N GLN A 110 21.97 -6.23 3.54
CA GLN A 110 22.63 -5.16 4.27
C GLN A 110 21.62 -4.36 5.10
N ALA A 111 21.89 -4.23 6.38
CA ALA A 111 21.14 -3.30 7.23
C ALA A 111 21.39 -1.85 6.74
N PRO A 112 20.38 -0.97 6.78
CA PRO A 112 20.57 0.42 6.45
C PRO A 112 21.59 1.06 7.40
N LYS A 113 22.45 1.93 6.85
CA LYS A 113 23.36 2.72 7.66
C LYS A 113 22.57 3.79 8.40
N LEU A 114 22.59 3.75 9.72
CA LEU A 114 22.00 4.79 10.55
C LEU A 114 22.96 5.98 10.63
N TYR A 115 22.46 7.17 10.32
CA TYR A 115 23.18 8.42 10.49
C TYR A 115 22.69 9.13 11.75
N SER A 116 23.61 9.73 12.49
CA SER A 116 23.29 10.71 13.52
C SER A 116 23.09 12.09 12.88
N TYR A 117 22.37 12.96 13.54
CA TYR A 117 22.20 14.34 13.12
C TYR A 117 22.45 15.30 14.29
N GLN A 118 22.80 16.53 13.96
CA GLN A 118 22.90 17.62 14.91
C GLN A 118 22.04 18.79 14.42
N VAL A 119 21.16 19.29 15.29
CA VAL A 119 20.39 20.50 15.00
C VAL A 119 21.34 21.69 15.05
N VAL A 120 21.54 22.33 13.91
CA VAL A 120 22.42 23.52 13.78
C VAL A 120 21.67 24.80 14.13
N ASN A 121 20.44 24.93 13.62
CA ASN A 121 19.60 26.11 13.85
C ASN A 121 18.12 25.72 13.90
N THR A 122 17.34 26.57 14.58
CA THR A 122 15.87 26.50 14.57
C THR A 122 15.33 27.87 14.25
N TYR A 123 14.32 27.94 13.39
CA TYR A 123 13.74 29.19 12.91
C TYR A 123 12.23 29.23 13.18
N PRO A 124 11.66 30.46 13.36
CA PRO A 124 10.22 30.61 13.51
C PRO A 124 9.47 30.10 12.28
N HIS A 125 8.31 29.48 12.52
CA HIS A 125 7.43 29.00 11.48
C HIS A 125 5.97 29.20 11.88
N ASP A 126 5.07 29.36 10.91
CA ASP A 126 3.64 29.46 11.15
C ASP A 126 3.08 28.08 11.58
N ILE A 127 2.70 27.95 12.87
CA ILE A 127 2.21 26.70 13.45
C ILE A 127 0.89 26.21 12.84
N THR A 128 0.19 27.07 12.09
CA THR A 128 -1.04 26.69 11.37
C THR A 128 -0.76 26.10 9.99
N SER A 129 0.49 26.12 9.55
CA SER A 129 0.90 25.49 8.30
C SER A 129 0.87 23.97 8.44
N TYR A 130 0.09 23.33 7.61
CA TYR A 130 0.19 21.89 7.40
C TYR A 130 1.18 21.62 6.27
N THR A 131 2.49 21.76 6.58
CA THR A 131 3.57 21.70 5.59
C THR A 131 3.65 20.35 4.91
N GLN A 132 3.62 20.34 3.58
CA GLN A 132 3.72 19.16 2.73
C GLN A 132 4.97 19.19 1.83
N GLY A 133 5.54 20.36 1.61
CA GLY A 133 6.77 20.49 0.84
C GLY A 133 7.52 21.76 1.19
N LEU A 134 8.86 21.67 1.21
CA LEU A 134 9.78 22.78 1.45
C LEU A 134 10.95 22.68 0.47
N GLU A 135 11.25 23.78 -0.21
CA GLU A 135 12.43 23.88 -1.07
C GLU A 135 13.03 25.27 -1.05
N PHE A 136 14.35 25.34 -0.95
CA PHE A 136 15.10 26.59 -1.09
C PHE A 136 15.41 26.87 -2.57
N HIS A 137 15.12 28.09 -2.99
CA HIS A 137 15.55 28.61 -4.28
C HIS A 137 15.95 30.08 -4.16
N ASN A 138 17.18 30.41 -4.54
CA ASN A 138 17.73 31.80 -4.48
C ASN A 138 17.53 32.49 -3.11
N GLY A 139 17.74 31.77 -2.01
CA GLY A 139 17.65 32.29 -0.64
C GLY A 139 16.22 32.45 -0.09
N ILE A 140 15.20 32.12 -0.87
CA ILE A 140 13.79 32.10 -0.46
C ILE A 140 13.40 30.66 -0.16
N LEU A 141 12.66 30.43 0.92
CA LEU A 141 12.03 29.15 1.23
C LEU A 141 10.64 29.12 0.61
N TYR A 142 10.42 28.21 -0.33
CA TYR A 142 9.09 27.93 -0.86
C TYR A 142 8.45 26.82 -0.04
N GLU A 143 7.18 27.03 0.32
CA GLU A 143 6.40 26.12 1.13
C GLU A 143 5.08 25.77 0.44
N SER A 144 4.80 24.47 0.34
CA SER A 144 3.49 23.95 0.00
C SER A 144 2.80 23.47 1.27
N THR A 145 1.55 23.89 1.49
CA THR A 145 0.74 23.41 2.62
C THR A 145 -0.46 22.63 2.15
N GLY A 146 -0.87 21.64 2.95
CA GLY A 146 -2.05 20.81 2.75
C GLY A 146 -3.30 21.36 3.46
N GLN A 147 -4.33 20.54 3.50
CA GLN A 147 -5.67 20.73 4.02
C GLN A 147 -6.65 21.32 2.98
N TYR A 148 -7.79 20.66 2.80
CA TYR A 148 -8.85 21.15 1.92
C TYR A 148 -9.39 22.50 2.40
N GLY A 149 -9.47 23.45 1.49
CA GLY A 149 -9.89 24.83 1.79
C GLY A 149 -8.79 25.71 2.39
N GLU A 150 -7.64 25.15 2.81
CA GLU A 150 -6.55 25.89 3.49
C GLU A 150 -5.21 25.76 2.79
N SER A 151 -5.10 24.91 1.79
CA SER A 151 -3.86 24.66 1.05
C SER A 151 -3.32 25.92 0.36
N LYS A 152 -2.01 26.11 0.44
CA LYS A 152 -1.32 27.31 -0.05
C LYS A 152 0.02 26.97 -0.69
N LEU A 153 0.45 27.85 -1.59
CA LEU A 153 1.84 27.99 -1.99
C LEU A 153 2.36 29.29 -1.38
N ARG A 154 3.48 29.24 -0.68
CA ARG A 154 4.08 30.39 0.01
C ARG A 154 5.53 30.59 -0.40
N ALA A 155 5.97 31.84 -0.39
CA ALA A 155 7.37 32.22 -0.35
C ALA A 155 7.66 32.84 1.04
N VAL A 156 8.63 32.30 1.76
CA VAL A 156 8.87 32.58 3.17
C VAL A 156 10.31 33.05 3.40
N ASP A 157 10.49 34.10 4.18
CA ASP A 157 11.78 34.38 4.82
C ASP A 157 11.99 33.38 5.97
N TYR A 158 12.80 32.38 5.76
CA TYR A 158 12.99 31.29 6.71
C TYR A 158 13.60 31.73 8.05
N ARG A 159 14.37 32.84 8.07
CA ARG A 159 14.99 33.34 9.29
C ARG A 159 13.99 33.96 10.24
N THR A 160 12.97 34.60 9.70
CA THR A 160 11.96 35.33 10.49
C THR A 160 10.62 34.61 10.55
N GLY A 161 10.40 33.60 9.69
CA GLY A 161 9.11 32.92 9.50
C GLY A 161 8.09 33.80 8.75
N LYS A 162 8.49 34.97 8.25
CA LYS A 162 7.58 35.91 7.58
C LYS A 162 7.18 35.38 6.19
N VAL A 163 5.88 35.26 5.97
CA VAL A 163 5.32 34.96 4.64
C VAL A 163 5.45 36.19 3.76
N LEU A 164 6.26 36.09 2.70
CA LEU A 164 6.53 37.19 1.73
C LEU A 164 5.47 37.23 0.63
N LYS A 165 5.08 36.06 0.13
CA LYS A 165 4.06 35.87 -0.91
C LYS A 165 3.20 34.64 -0.57
N ASN A 166 1.93 34.66 -0.98
CA ASN A 166 0.99 33.59 -0.73
C ASN A 166 0.01 33.45 -1.89
N ILE A 167 -0.27 32.20 -2.29
CA ILE A 167 -1.33 31.83 -3.22
C ILE A 167 -2.16 30.73 -2.53
N SER A 168 -3.46 30.96 -2.38
CA SER A 168 -4.38 29.93 -1.93
C SER A 168 -4.75 29.02 -3.09
N LEU A 169 -4.79 27.70 -2.85
CA LEU A 169 -5.29 26.74 -3.82
C LEU A 169 -6.84 26.75 -3.84
N LEU A 170 -7.42 26.14 -4.86
CA LEU A 170 -8.87 25.90 -4.85
C LEU A 170 -9.24 25.04 -3.63
N PRO A 171 -10.40 25.28 -2.99
CA PRO A 171 -10.82 24.53 -1.79
C PRO A 171 -10.89 23.01 -2.00
N SER A 172 -11.05 22.55 -3.24
CA SER A 172 -11.07 21.14 -3.61
C SER A 172 -9.68 20.52 -3.71
N TYR A 173 -8.60 21.29 -3.59
CA TYR A 173 -7.23 20.78 -3.69
C TYR A 173 -6.59 20.67 -2.31
N PHE A 174 -5.97 19.53 -2.10
CA PHE A 174 -5.05 19.33 -0.99
C PHE A 174 -3.62 19.44 -1.56
N GLY A 175 -2.88 20.48 -1.20
CA GLY A 175 -1.51 20.70 -1.66
C GLY A 175 -0.56 19.68 -1.05
N GLU A 176 0.37 19.18 -1.86
CA GLU A 176 1.39 18.20 -1.50
C GLU A 176 2.79 18.73 -1.81
N GLY A 177 3.73 17.87 -2.11
CA GLY A 177 5.12 18.21 -2.40
C GLY A 177 5.27 19.28 -3.47
N LEU A 178 6.37 20.03 -3.41
CA LEU A 178 6.75 20.99 -4.43
C LEU A 178 8.21 20.83 -4.85
N THR A 179 8.52 21.32 -6.04
CA THR A 179 9.91 21.55 -6.47
C THR A 179 10.04 22.77 -7.37
N VAL A 180 11.22 23.37 -7.38
CA VAL A 180 11.56 24.50 -8.26
C VAL A 180 12.50 24.02 -9.35
N LEU A 181 12.07 24.13 -10.62
CA LEU A 181 12.87 23.72 -11.76
C LEU A 181 12.75 24.76 -12.89
N LYS A 182 13.85 25.28 -13.39
CA LYS A 182 13.91 26.25 -14.49
C LYS A 182 12.97 27.44 -14.29
N ASP A 183 13.07 28.09 -13.13
CA ASP A 183 12.28 29.26 -12.71
C ASP A 183 10.76 29.01 -12.67
N LYS A 184 10.36 27.77 -12.50
CA LYS A 184 8.96 27.37 -12.28
C LYS A 184 8.85 26.57 -11.01
N ILE A 185 7.78 26.78 -10.26
CA ILE A 185 7.40 25.97 -9.11
C ILE A 185 6.37 24.93 -9.60
N TYR A 186 6.62 23.66 -9.30
CA TYR A 186 5.70 22.55 -9.55
C TYR A 186 5.18 22.11 -8.18
N GLN A 187 3.89 22.22 -7.95
CA GLN A 187 3.23 21.79 -6.72
C GLN A 187 2.25 20.66 -7.04
N LEU A 188 2.35 19.56 -6.34
CA LEU A 188 1.44 18.42 -6.49
C LEU A 188 0.19 18.61 -5.63
N THR A 189 -0.84 17.83 -5.93
CA THR A 189 -2.04 17.69 -5.10
C THR A 189 -2.20 16.22 -4.69
N TRP A 190 -2.89 15.94 -3.58
CA TRP A 190 -2.96 14.59 -3.04
C TRP A 190 -3.74 13.62 -3.95
N ARG A 191 -5.05 13.79 -4.05
CA ARG A 191 -5.95 12.83 -4.73
C ARG A 191 -6.47 13.29 -6.08
N GLU A 192 -6.22 14.54 -6.43
CA GLU A 192 -6.75 15.16 -7.63
C GLU A 192 -5.93 14.81 -8.87
N ASN A 193 -4.80 14.08 -8.73
CA ASN A 193 -3.86 13.70 -9.80
C ASN A 193 -3.43 14.91 -10.66
N ARG A 194 -3.32 16.07 -10.03
CA ARG A 194 -3.03 17.32 -10.71
C ARG A 194 -1.82 18.02 -10.10
N GLY A 195 -0.88 18.39 -10.95
CA GLY A 195 0.21 19.30 -10.61
C GLY A 195 -0.10 20.72 -11.08
N LEU A 196 0.22 21.70 -10.25
CA LEU A 196 0.09 23.11 -10.53
C LEU A 196 1.46 23.70 -10.86
N ILE A 197 1.53 24.59 -11.84
CA ILE A 197 2.77 25.22 -12.29
C ILE A 197 2.66 26.72 -12.07
N TYR A 198 3.69 27.30 -11.42
CA TYR A 198 3.77 28.74 -11.14
C TYR A 198 5.08 29.29 -11.67
N ASP A 199 5.07 30.56 -12.07
CA ASP A 199 6.26 31.32 -12.35
C ASP A 199 6.89 31.82 -11.02
N VAL A 200 8.18 31.56 -10.80
CA VAL A 200 8.89 31.91 -9.57
C VAL A 200 8.93 33.44 -9.37
N ASN A 201 9.22 34.21 -10.43
CA ASN A 201 9.43 35.62 -10.37
C ASN A 201 8.12 36.39 -10.17
N GLN A 202 7.12 36.08 -11.00
CA GLN A 202 5.79 36.70 -10.95
C GLN A 202 4.94 36.14 -9.79
N PHE A 203 5.29 34.97 -9.28
CA PHE A 203 4.54 34.23 -8.26
C PHE A 203 3.07 34.07 -8.62
N LYS A 204 2.82 33.58 -9.85
CA LYS A 204 1.48 33.38 -10.43
C LYS A 204 1.37 32.01 -11.05
N ALA A 205 0.18 31.43 -11.00
CA ALA A 205 -0.13 30.21 -11.72
C ALA A 205 -0.05 30.44 -13.23
N ILE A 206 0.69 29.58 -13.95
CA ILE A 206 0.91 29.67 -15.39
C ILE A 206 0.46 28.41 -16.13
N GLY A 207 0.08 27.35 -15.40
CA GLY A 207 -0.37 26.10 -16.00
C GLY A 207 -0.64 25.01 -14.99
N SER A 208 -0.94 23.85 -15.51
CA SER A 208 -1.12 22.62 -14.74
C SER A 208 -0.85 21.40 -15.61
N PHE A 209 -0.63 20.26 -15.01
CA PHE A 209 -0.48 18.97 -15.68
C PHE A 209 -1.20 17.88 -14.88
N ASN A 210 -1.50 16.77 -15.53
CA ASN A 210 -2.01 15.58 -14.86
C ASN A 210 -0.88 14.56 -14.77
N TYR A 211 -0.78 13.88 -13.63
CA TYR A 211 0.15 12.78 -13.42
C TYR A 211 -0.66 11.53 -13.13
N GLY A 212 -0.50 10.53 -13.93
CA GLY A 212 -0.99 9.17 -13.89
C GLY A 212 -2.07 8.80 -12.87
N GLN A 213 -2.15 7.50 -12.57
CA GLN A 213 -3.12 6.96 -11.59
C GLN A 213 -2.54 6.85 -10.16
N SER A 214 -1.45 7.52 -9.85
CA SER A 214 -1.01 7.68 -8.48
C SER A 214 -2.09 8.42 -7.71
N LYS A 215 -2.48 7.90 -6.55
CA LYS A 215 -3.46 8.56 -5.69
C LYS A 215 -2.80 9.42 -4.61
N GLU A 216 -1.50 9.60 -4.72
CA GLU A 216 -0.69 10.36 -3.78
C GLU A 216 0.29 11.25 -4.55
N GLY A 217 0.40 12.48 -4.17
CA GLY A 217 1.27 13.50 -4.76
C GLY A 217 2.65 13.55 -4.15
#